data_d227720ed9fcbd2654efe8172b96462f
#
_entry.id   d227720ed9fcbd2654efe8172b96462f
#
_cell.length_a   1.000
_cell.length_b   1.000
_cell.length_c   1.000
_cell.angle_alpha   90.00
_cell.angle_beta   90.00
_cell.angle_gamma   90.00
#
_symmetry.space_group_name_H-M   'P 1'
#
loop_
_entity.id
_entity.type
_entity.pdbx_description
1 polymer ?
#
loop_
_entity_poly.entity_id
_entity_poly.type
_entity_poly.pdbx_seq_one_letter_code
_entity_poly.pdbx_strand_id
1 'polypeptide(L)'
;MGNFVNSDQSSDKKGGSFPLVALIVFGVLQLAFLALDAVFQFPHWVMMTEAAAAFFVTLVCVAIVARAEKRVGEADAIAESQLSHLADFATDLYWETDLEGMIIAAGGRLMSTIFPDKSRVLGQHYMDVINLEEAELEKMLSALQEIKPYSDILSKMLDPQGKRYFISLSATPRFNASGEVIGYLGVGTNVTRRIEAQGRLRHMAEHDILTGLANRYAFQNRIETDVSASDEDDNVALLAVDLDNFKAINDTYGHQAGDTLLNLVAKRIRQVTRGKDWAARLGGDEFVVVTHDVANPMDACLMAARLVTALSRPYQIGGLELHCTASVGVACAPIHARNARTLMKCADLALYEAKGDGRSCYRLFETPSDSAMALN
;
A
#
# COMPACT_ATOMS: atom_id res chain seq x y z
N MET A 1 -14.76 3.46 -21.63
CA MET A 1 -15.64 3.88 -22.77
C MET A 1 -16.47 2.66 -23.15
N GLY A 2 -17.73 2.67 -22.94
CA GLY A 2 -18.63 1.57 -23.27
C GLY A 2 -19.79 1.59 -22.29
N ASN A 3 -20.93 2.02 -22.79
CA ASN A 3 -22.21 2.08 -22.09
C ASN A 3 -22.51 0.74 -21.41
N PHE A 4 -22.32 0.61 -20.11
CA PHE A 4 -22.94 -0.42 -19.31
C PHE A 4 -24.33 0.05 -18.94
N VAL A 5 -25.24 -0.53 -19.63
CA VAL A 5 -26.66 -0.22 -19.73
C VAL A 5 -27.36 -0.61 -18.44
N ASN A 6 -28.09 0.32 -17.88
CA ASN A 6 -29.19 0.09 -16.96
C ASN A 6 -30.17 -0.93 -17.51
N SER A 7 -30.26 -2.13 -16.92
CA SER A 7 -31.24 -3.15 -17.29
C SER A 7 -32.33 -3.40 -16.26
N ASP A 8 -32.38 -2.67 -15.14
CA ASP A 8 -33.25 -3.09 -14.04
C ASP A 8 -34.59 -2.36 -13.84
N GLN A 9 -34.94 -1.36 -14.65
CA GLN A 9 -36.29 -0.77 -14.52
C GLN A 9 -37.11 -0.68 -15.79
N SER A 10 -36.58 -1.10 -16.95
CA SER A 10 -37.38 -1.07 -18.18
C SER A 10 -38.15 -2.38 -18.47
N SER A 11 -37.84 -3.48 -17.76
CA SER A 11 -38.55 -4.75 -17.99
C SER A 11 -39.90 -4.81 -17.29
N ASP A 12 -40.06 -4.15 -16.15
CA ASP A 12 -41.29 -4.21 -15.35
C ASP A 12 -42.48 -3.42 -15.97
N LYS A 13 -42.21 -2.46 -16.85
CA LYS A 13 -43.28 -1.69 -17.53
C LYS A 13 -43.68 -2.23 -18.88
N LYS A 14 -42.90 -3.08 -19.55
CA LYS A 14 -43.26 -3.62 -20.86
C LYS A 14 -43.96 -5.01 -20.79
N GLY A 15 -43.71 -5.77 -19.75
CA GLY A 15 -44.39 -7.08 -19.58
C GLY A 15 -45.86 -6.96 -19.19
N GLY A 16 -46.24 -5.93 -18.44
CA GLY A 16 -47.60 -5.74 -17.96
C GLY A 16 -48.62 -5.30 -19.01
N SER A 17 -48.21 -4.75 -20.16
CA SER A 17 -49.14 -4.25 -21.16
C SER A 17 -49.60 -5.29 -22.18
N PHE A 18 -48.81 -6.30 -22.47
CA PHE A 18 -49.13 -7.30 -23.50
C PHE A 18 -50.26 -8.26 -23.10
N PRO A 19 -50.32 -8.82 -21.89
CA PRO A 19 -51.49 -9.57 -21.45
C PRO A 19 -52.77 -8.73 -21.38
N LEU A 20 -52.63 -7.47 -20.99
CA LEU A 20 -53.75 -6.53 -20.96
C LEU A 20 -54.28 -6.23 -22.36
N VAL A 21 -53.38 -5.99 -23.32
CA VAL A 21 -53.77 -5.78 -24.74
C VAL A 21 -54.41 -7.02 -25.33
N ALA A 22 -53.90 -8.21 -25.05
CA ALA A 22 -54.52 -9.47 -25.51
C ALA A 22 -55.92 -9.69 -24.90
N LEU A 23 -56.12 -9.35 -23.64
CA LEU A 23 -57.40 -9.38 -22.95
C LEU A 23 -58.40 -8.36 -23.53
N ILE A 24 -57.96 -7.16 -23.85
CA ILE A 24 -58.77 -6.12 -24.46
C ILE A 24 -59.19 -6.53 -25.87
N VAL A 25 -58.25 -7.00 -26.68
CA VAL A 25 -58.56 -7.48 -28.05
C VAL A 25 -59.55 -8.65 -28.02
N PHE A 26 -59.36 -9.58 -27.10
CA PHE A 26 -60.30 -10.68 -26.89
C PHE A 26 -61.71 -10.18 -26.49
N GLY A 27 -61.76 -9.26 -25.52
CA GLY A 27 -63.04 -8.66 -25.10
C GLY A 27 -63.76 -7.94 -26.22
N VAL A 28 -63.05 -7.21 -27.07
CA VAL A 28 -63.63 -6.50 -28.24
C VAL A 28 -64.15 -7.52 -29.29
N LEU A 29 -63.41 -8.59 -29.56
CA LEU A 29 -63.84 -9.64 -30.47
C LEU A 29 -65.07 -10.37 -29.94
N GLN A 30 -65.16 -10.70 -28.66
CA GLN A 30 -66.33 -11.28 -28.03
C GLN A 30 -67.58 -10.38 -28.10
N LEU A 31 -67.40 -9.07 -27.85
CA LEU A 31 -68.50 -8.10 -27.97
C LEU A 31 -68.97 -7.95 -29.40
N ALA A 32 -68.08 -7.94 -30.38
CA ALA A 32 -68.42 -7.87 -31.80
C ALA A 32 -69.20 -9.11 -32.25
N PHE A 33 -68.79 -10.29 -31.76
CA PHE A 33 -69.43 -11.54 -32.03
C PHE A 33 -70.87 -11.62 -31.43
N LEU A 34 -71.04 -11.17 -30.16
CA LEU A 34 -72.35 -11.08 -29.52
C LEU A 34 -73.32 -10.13 -30.27
N ALA A 35 -72.72 -9.02 -30.78
CA ALA A 35 -73.52 -8.09 -31.61
C ALA A 35 -73.98 -8.72 -32.94
N LEU A 36 -73.14 -9.52 -33.58
CA LEU A 36 -73.48 -10.25 -34.80
C LEU A 36 -74.51 -11.35 -34.52
N ASP A 37 -74.39 -12.03 -33.39
CA ASP A 37 -75.40 -13.05 -32.99
C ASP A 37 -76.81 -12.46 -32.78
N ALA A 38 -76.89 -11.28 -32.15
CA ALA A 38 -78.12 -10.56 -31.97
C ALA A 38 -78.81 -10.15 -33.28
N VAL A 39 -78.07 -10.02 -34.38
CA VAL A 39 -78.58 -9.67 -35.71
C VAL A 39 -78.90 -10.92 -36.51
N PHE A 40 -78.10 -12.00 -36.49
CA PHE A 40 -78.19 -13.13 -37.39
C PHE A 40 -78.74 -14.39 -36.74
N GLN A 41 -78.95 -14.45 -35.41
CA GLN A 41 -79.52 -15.56 -34.66
C GLN A 41 -78.86 -16.93 -35.03
N PHE A 42 -77.51 -17.00 -34.85
CA PHE A 42 -76.75 -18.21 -35.19
C PHE A 42 -77.21 -19.48 -34.37
N PRO A 43 -77.14 -20.69 -34.92
CA PRO A 43 -77.43 -21.91 -34.18
C PRO A 43 -76.48 -22.05 -32.95
N HIS A 44 -77.02 -22.54 -31.81
CA HIS A 44 -76.27 -22.67 -30.56
C HIS A 44 -74.94 -23.42 -30.67
N TRP A 45 -74.86 -24.43 -31.57
CA TRP A 45 -73.60 -25.15 -31.78
C TRP A 45 -72.50 -24.29 -32.43
N VAL A 46 -72.79 -23.30 -33.25
CA VAL A 46 -71.83 -22.33 -33.83
C VAL A 46 -71.26 -21.45 -32.74
N MET A 47 -72.11 -20.94 -31.85
CA MET A 47 -71.70 -20.14 -30.69
C MET A 47 -70.78 -20.94 -29.80
N MET A 48 -71.08 -22.22 -29.51
CA MET A 48 -70.22 -23.02 -28.64
C MET A 48 -68.87 -23.37 -29.27
N THR A 49 -68.79 -23.58 -30.58
CA THR A 49 -67.52 -23.86 -31.28
C THR A 49 -66.63 -22.64 -31.37
N GLU A 50 -67.20 -21.46 -31.60
CA GLU A 50 -66.44 -20.22 -31.65
C GLU A 50 -65.95 -19.77 -30.25
N ALA A 51 -66.77 -19.88 -29.22
CA ALA A 51 -66.36 -19.64 -27.84
C ALA A 51 -65.23 -20.57 -27.38
N ALA A 52 -65.31 -21.85 -27.76
CA ALA A 52 -64.24 -22.81 -27.47
C ALA A 52 -62.94 -22.49 -28.24
N ALA A 53 -63.05 -22.10 -29.51
CA ALA A 53 -61.89 -21.70 -30.32
C ALA A 53 -61.20 -20.40 -29.75
N ALA A 54 -62.04 -19.42 -29.41
CA ALA A 54 -61.52 -18.17 -28.77
C ALA A 54 -60.84 -18.42 -27.41
N PHE A 55 -61.44 -19.29 -26.58
CA PHE A 55 -60.82 -19.70 -25.31
C PHE A 55 -59.50 -20.43 -25.54
N PHE A 56 -59.42 -21.33 -26.52
CA PHE A 56 -58.21 -22.07 -26.84
C PHE A 56 -57.09 -21.11 -27.35
N VAL A 57 -57.44 -20.17 -28.25
CA VAL A 57 -56.47 -19.17 -28.74
C VAL A 57 -55.97 -18.31 -27.60
N THR A 58 -56.84 -17.88 -26.70
CA THR A 58 -56.43 -17.08 -25.51
C THR A 58 -55.49 -17.89 -24.61
N LEU A 59 -55.79 -19.17 -24.34
CA LEU A 59 -54.97 -20.06 -23.53
C LEU A 59 -53.54 -20.22 -24.15
N VAL A 60 -53.51 -20.42 -25.49
CA VAL A 60 -52.24 -20.50 -26.22
C VAL A 60 -51.46 -19.21 -26.16
N CYS A 61 -52.11 -18.06 -26.35
CA CYS A 61 -51.44 -16.74 -26.24
C CYS A 61 -50.88 -16.52 -24.83
N VAL A 62 -51.65 -16.79 -23.78
CA VAL A 62 -51.19 -16.70 -22.40
C VAL A 62 -50.00 -17.62 -22.13
N ALA A 63 -50.04 -18.87 -22.62
CA ALA A 63 -48.94 -19.81 -22.48
C ALA A 63 -47.67 -19.36 -23.23
N ILE A 64 -47.83 -18.74 -24.43
CA ILE A 64 -46.70 -18.18 -25.20
C ILE A 64 -46.06 -17.00 -24.44
N VAL A 65 -46.88 -16.08 -23.94
CA VAL A 65 -46.40 -14.89 -23.17
C VAL A 65 -45.69 -15.36 -21.91
N ALA A 66 -46.29 -16.25 -21.12
CA ALA A 66 -45.68 -16.78 -19.90
C ALA A 66 -44.35 -17.51 -20.18
N ARG A 67 -44.25 -18.24 -21.31
CA ARG A 67 -42.99 -18.86 -21.75
C ARG A 67 -41.95 -17.81 -22.19
N ALA A 68 -42.36 -16.75 -22.86
CA ALA A 68 -41.47 -15.66 -23.27
C ALA A 68 -40.91 -14.92 -22.05
N GLU A 69 -41.79 -14.57 -21.09
CA GLU A 69 -41.37 -13.93 -19.85
C GLU A 69 -40.37 -14.80 -19.03
N LYS A 70 -40.67 -16.12 -18.93
CA LYS A 70 -39.76 -17.05 -18.27
C LYS A 70 -38.42 -17.17 -18.97
N ARG A 71 -38.37 -17.19 -20.30
CA ARG A 71 -37.12 -17.21 -21.08
C ARG A 71 -36.31 -15.94 -20.94
N VAL A 72 -36.95 -14.78 -20.90
CA VAL A 72 -36.27 -13.50 -20.66
C VAL A 72 -35.67 -13.51 -19.28
N GLY A 73 -36.41 -13.87 -18.22
CA GLY A 73 -35.87 -13.95 -16.86
C GLY A 73 -34.75 -14.98 -16.70
N GLU A 74 -34.83 -16.15 -17.38
CA GLU A 74 -33.73 -17.14 -17.38
C GLU A 74 -32.49 -16.62 -18.12
N ALA A 75 -32.67 -15.89 -19.23
CA ALA A 75 -31.54 -15.28 -19.97
C ALA A 75 -30.87 -14.17 -19.17
N ASP A 76 -31.65 -13.31 -18.50
CA ASP A 76 -31.12 -12.25 -17.64
C ASP A 76 -30.36 -12.82 -16.43
N ALA A 77 -30.90 -13.85 -15.77
CA ALA A 77 -30.24 -14.54 -14.67
C ALA A 77 -28.93 -15.23 -15.09
N ILE A 78 -28.89 -15.81 -16.31
CA ILE A 78 -27.67 -16.42 -16.86
C ILE A 78 -26.65 -15.33 -17.19
N ALA A 79 -27.07 -14.21 -17.79
CA ALA A 79 -26.20 -13.11 -18.12
C ALA A 79 -25.59 -12.47 -16.85
N GLU A 80 -26.40 -12.25 -15.82
CA GLU A 80 -25.97 -11.73 -14.53
C GLU A 80 -24.99 -12.68 -13.83
N SER A 81 -25.29 -13.98 -13.83
CA SER A 81 -24.36 -15.00 -13.31
C SER A 81 -23.04 -15.04 -14.08
N GLN A 82 -23.07 -14.92 -15.41
CA GLN A 82 -21.85 -14.89 -16.21
C GLN A 82 -21.02 -13.62 -15.97
N LEU A 83 -21.66 -12.45 -15.82
CA LEU A 83 -20.99 -11.20 -15.49
C LEU A 83 -20.36 -11.25 -14.10
N SER A 84 -21.06 -11.80 -13.11
CA SER A 84 -20.50 -12.01 -11.77
C SER A 84 -19.29 -12.94 -11.80
N HIS A 85 -19.36 -14.05 -12.51
CA HIS A 85 -18.23 -14.95 -12.67
C HIS A 85 -17.04 -14.28 -13.37
N LEU A 86 -17.28 -13.49 -14.42
CA LEU A 86 -16.21 -12.73 -15.08
C LEU A 86 -15.58 -11.69 -14.15
N ALA A 87 -16.37 -11.00 -13.34
CA ALA A 87 -15.88 -10.06 -12.34
C ALA A 87 -15.02 -10.77 -11.28
N ASP A 88 -15.43 -11.95 -10.80
CA ASP A 88 -14.68 -12.77 -9.86
C ASP A 88 -13.30 -13.21 -10.42
N PHE A 89 -13.18 -13.42 -11.73
CA PHE A 89 -11.89 -13.75 -12.35
C PHE A 89 -11.06 -12.51 -12.74
N ALA A 90 -11.71 -11.43 -13.13
CA ALA A 90 -11.05 -10.25 -13.69
C ALA A 90 -10.51 -9.30 -12.63
N THR A 91 -11.10 -9.27 -11.42
CA THR A 91 -10.74 -8.34 -10.36
C THR A 91 -10.19 -9.06 -9.13
N ASP A 92 -9.35 -8.36 -8.36
CA ASP A 92 -8.93 -8.88 -7.06
C ASP A 92 -10.05 -8.78 -6.03
N LEU A 93 -10.70 -7.61 -5.97
CA LEU A 93 -11.92 -7.35 -5.19
C LEU A 93 -12.85 -6.45 -5.99
N TYR A 94 -14.16 -6.63 -5.83
CA TYR A 94 -15.18 -5.66 -6.22
C TYR A 94 -16.28 -5.60 -5.15
N TRP A 95 -16.96 -4.47 -5.08
CA TRP A 95 -18.11 -4.28 -4.19
C TRP A 95 -19.10 -3.28 -4.77
N GLU A 96 -20.32 -3.39 -4.32
CA GLU A 96 -21.38 -2.40 -4.54
C GLU A 96 -21.96 -1.99 -3.19
N THR A 97 -22.27 -0.70 -3.06
CA THR A 97 -22.98 -0.18 -1.88
C THR A 97 -24.31 0.43 -2.28
N ASP A 98 -25.20 0.55 -1.30
CA ASP A 98 -26.34 1.45 -1.35
C ASP A 98 -25.94 2.90 -0.97
N LEU A 99 -26.94 3.78 -0.84
CA LEU A 99 -26.74 5.20 -0.46
C LEU A 99 -26.23 5.35 0.97
N GLU A 100 -26.63 4.48 1.85
CA GLU A 100 -26.22 4.45 3.26
C GLU A 100 -24.81 3.88 3.44
N GLY A 101 -24.17 3.42 2.36
CA GLY A 101 -22.83 2.83 2.37
C GLY A 101 -22.81 1.37 2.83
N MET A 102 -23.96 0.69 2.85
CA MET A 102 -24.02 -0.75 3.15
C MET A 102 -23.61 -1.56 1.93
N ILE A 103 -22.73 -2.54 2.12
CA ILE A 103 -22.25 -3.41 1.03
C ILE A 103 -23.36 -4.39 0.65
N ILE A 104 -23.92 -4.23 -0.55
CA ILE A 104 -24.99 -5.05 -1.10
C ILE A 104 -24.49 -6.19 -2.00
N ALA A 105 -23.29 -6.02 -2.60
CA ALA A 105 -22.61 -7.07 -3.37
C ALA A 105 -21.11 -6.96 -3.18
N ALA A 106 -20.41 -8.09 -3.15
CA ALA A 106 -18.96 -8.14 -3.10
C ALA A 106 -18.43 -9.48 -3.64
N GLY A 107 -17.27 -9.43 -4.30
CA GLY A 107 -16.62 -10.61 -4.88
C GLY A 107 -15.17 -10.31 -5.31
N GLY A 108 -14.64 -11.17 -6.18
CA GLY A 108 -13.29 -11.10 -6.69
C GLY A 108 -12.37 -12.20 -6.15
N ARG A 109 -11.22 -12.38 -6.79
CA ARG A 109 -10.26 -13.48 -6.51
C ARG A 109 -9.76 -13.54 -5.07
N LEU A 110 -9.64 -12.39 -4.40
CA LEU A 110 -9.13 -12.30 -3.04
C LEU A 110 -10.24 -12.32 -1.98
N MET A 111 -11.50 -12.27 -2.39
CA MET A 111 -12.63 -12.21 -1.46
C MET A 111 -12.61 -13.36 -0.45
N SER A 112 -12.49 -14.60 -0.92
CA SER A 112 -12.42 -15.77 -0.04
C SER A 112 -11.13 -15.88 0.78
N THR A 113 -10.08 -15.21 0.36
CA THR A 113 -8.79 -15.20 1.08
C THR A 113 -8.82 -14.22 2.25
N ILE A 114 -9.29 -12.99 2.00
CA ILE A 114 -9.32 -11.92 3.02
C ILE A 114 -10.57 -12.07 3.90
N PHE A 115 -11.69 -12.41 3.29
CA PHE A 115 -13.00 -12.55 3.93
C PHE A 115 -13.61 -13.93 3.66
N PRO A 116 -13.11 -15.00 4.29
CA PRO A 116 -13.65 -16.35 4.07
C PRO A 116 -15.12 -16.49 4.49
N ASP A 117 -15.55 -15.70 5.44
CA ASP A 117 -16.95 -15.55 5.83
C ASP A 117 -17.52 -14.26 5.20
N LYS A 118 -18.27 -14.43 4.12
CA LYS A 118 -18.91 -13.33 3.39
C LYS A 118 -19.92 -12.53 4.24
N SER A 119 -20.47 -13.11 5.31
CA SER A 119 -21.38 -12.40 6.22
C SER A 119 -20.72 -11.24 6.97
N ARG A 120 -19.39 -11.24 7.05
CA ARG A 120 -18.61 -10.15 7.61
C ARG A 120 -18.42 -8.95 6.67
N VAL A 121 -18.91 -9.05 5.45
CA VAL A 121 -18.80 -8.01 4.43
C VAL A 121 -20.18 -7.60 3.94
N LEU A 122 -21.00 -8.57 3.49
CA LEU A 122 -22.34 -8.28 3.01
C LEU A 122 -23.24 -7.78 4.14
N GLY A 123 -23.93 -6.67 3.90
CA GLY A 123 -24.77 -6.02 4.89
C GLY A 123 -24.01 -5.27 5.98
N GLN A 124 -22.68 -5.10 5.85
CA GLN A 124 -21.89 -4.22 6.71
C GLN A 124 -21.67 -2.88 6.02
N HIS A 125 -21.48 -1.84 6.81
CA HIS A 125 -21.07 -0.55 6.28
C HIS A 125 -19.61 -0.65 5.79
N TYR A 126 -19.31 -0.14 4.58
CA TYR A 126 -18.00 -0.33 3.96
C TYR A 126 -16.85 0.23 4.82
N MET A 127 -17.08 1.28 5.63
CA MET A 127 -16.09 1.84 6.55
C MET A 127 -15.68 0.88 7.66
N ASP A 128 -16.52 -0.08 8.02
CA ASP A 128 -16.21 -1.09 9.05
C ASP A 128 -15.35 -2.23 8.47
N VAL A 129 -15.31 -2.34 7.14
CA VAL A 129 -14.58 -3.40 6.42
C VAL A 129 -13.20 -2.96 5.96
N ILE A 130 -13.04 -1.68 5.61
CA ILE A 130 -11.77 -1.12 5.12
C ILE A 130 -10.95 -0.53 6.28
N ASN A 131 -9.62 -0.54 6.12
CA ASN A 131 -8.70 0.09 7.08
C ASN A 131 -7.84 1.11 6.33
N LEU A 132 -8.10 2.40 6.56
CA LEU A 132 -7.44 3.52 5.91
C LEU A 132 -6.58 4.30 6.90
N GLU A 133 -5.49 4.87 6.42
CA GLU A 133 -4.79 5.94 7.12
C GLU A 133 -5.57 7.25 7.00
N GLU A 134 -5.38 8.18 7.93
CA GLU A 134 -6.13 9.43 8.04
C GLU A 134 -6.15 10.22 6.73
N ALA A 135 -5.01 10.35 6.05
CA ALA A 135 -4.91 11.05 4.77
C ALA A 135 -5.70 10.38 3.63
N GLU A 136 -5.76 9.05 3.60
CA GLU A 136 -6.52 8.30 2.60
C GLU A 136 -8.03 8.37 2.90
N LEU A 137 -8.39 8.36 4.18
CA LEU A 137 -9.77 8.55 4.64
C LEU A 137 -10.30 9.93 4.24
N GLU A 138 -9.53 11.00 4.47
CA GLU A 138 -9.90 12.36 4.10
C GLU A 138 -10.15 12.51 2.59
N LYS A 139 -9.27 11.98 1.75
CA LYS A 139 -9.44 11.96 0.30
C LYS A 139 -10.74 11.26 -0.13
N MET A 140 -11.00 10.09 0.46
CA MET A 140 -12.19 9.32 0.13
C MET A 140 -13.47 10.06 0.56
N LEU A 141 -13.52 10.58 1.79
CA LEU A 141 -14.68 11.31 2.31
C LEU A 141 -14.97 12.58 1.48
N SER A 142 -13.93 13.32 1.07
CA SER A 142 -14.09 14.48 0.20
C SER A 142 -14.76 14.10 -1.14
N ALA A 143 -14.31 13.01 -1.77
CA ALA A 143 -14.91 12.55 -3.03
C ALA A 143 -16.36 12.08 -2.85
N LEU A 144 -16.68 11.40 -1.75
CA LEU A 144 -18.02 10.93 -1.44
C LEU A 144 -18.99 12.10 -1.18
N GLN A 145 -18.56 13.14 -0.45
CA GLN A 145 -19.37 14.34 -0.20
C GLN A 145 -19.71 15.09 -1.50
N GLU A 146 -18.78 15.08 -2.47
CA GLU A 146 -18.99 15.73 -3.76
C GLU A 146 -19.64 14.82 -4.81
N ILE A 147 -20.00 13.58 -4.44
CA ILE A 147 -20.55 12.55 -5.35
C ILE A 147 -19.64 12.35 -6.56
N LYS A 148 -18.33 12.30 -6.31
CA LYS A 148 -17.30 12.09 -7.33
C LYS A 148 -16.71 10.69 -7.26
N PRO A 149 -16.19 10.18 -8.37
CA PRO A 149 -15.36 8.97 -8.33
C PRO A 149 -14.08 9.26 -7.53
N TYR A 150 -13.59 8.21 -6.83
CA TYR A 150 -12.26 8.22 -6.21
C TYR A 150 -11.41 7.09 -6.76
N SER A 151 -10.10 7.27 -6.74
CA SER A 151 -9.13 6.26 -7.19
C SER A 151 -7.89 6.26 -6.32
N ASP A 152 -7.20 5.12 -6.35
CA ASP A 152 -5.90 4.92 -5.69
C ASP A 152 -5.90 5.17 -4.16
N ILE A 153 -7.03 4.95 -3.50
CA ILE A 153 -7.14 4.99 -2.03
C ILE A 153 -6.52 3.69 -1.47
N LEU A 154 -5.45 3.82 -0.72
CA LEU A 154 -4.71 2.67 -0.20
C LEU A 154 -5.29 2.16 1.11
N SER A 155 -5.81 0.93 1.09
CA SER A 155 -6.32 0.22 2.28
C SER A 155 -5.36 -0.89 2.70
N LYS A 156 -5.21 -1.09 4.02
CA LYS A 156 -4.47 -2.19 4.63
C LYS A 156 -5.44 -3.24 5.15
N MET A 157 -5.46 -4.41 4.54
CA MET A 157 -6.33 -5.51 4.93
C MET A 157 -5.49 -6.68 5.48
N LEU A 158 -6.08 -7.45 6.40
CA LEU A 158 -5.46 -8.65 6.96
C LEU A 158 -6.33 -9.85 6.63
N ASP A 159 -5.70 -10.96 6.24
CA ASP A 159 -6.38 -12.23 6.21
C ASP A 159 -6.51 -12.84 7.64
N PRO A 160 -7.27 -13.91 7.83
CA PRO A 160 -7.43 -14.56 9.14
C PRO A 160 -6.13 -15.11 9.74
N GLN A 161 -5.09 -15.30 8.93
CA GLN A 161 -3.76 -15.73 9.36
C GLN A 161 -2.86 -14.55 9.75
N GLY A 162 -3.35 -13.32 9.63
CA GLY A 162 -2.60 -12.11 9.94
C GLY A 162 -1.68 -11.62 8.82
N LYS A 163 -1.76 -12.21 7.63
CA LYS A 163 -1.00 -11.74 6.47
C LYS A 163 -1.60 -10.44 5.96
N ARG A 164 -0.73 -9.46 5.73
CA ARG A 164 -1.10 -8.13 5.27
C ARG A 164 -1.21 -8.07 3.74
N TYR A 165 -2.27 -7.42 3.29
CA TYR A 165 -2.51 -7.05 1.90
C TYR A 165 -2.67 -5.54 1.80
N PHE A 166 -2.05 -4.94 0.78
CA PHE A 166 -2.26 -3.56 0.40
C PHE A 166 -3.18 -3.56 -0.82
N ILE A 167 -4.36 -2.97 -0.66
CA ILE A 167 -5.39 -2.91 -1.70
C ILE A 167 -5.58 -1.45 -2.11
N SER A 168 -5.38 -1.14 -3.38
CA SER A 168 -5.75 0.14 -3.97
C SER A 168 -7.21 0.11 -4.33
N LEU A 169 -8.02 0.95 -3.69
CA LEU A 169 -9.46 1.06 -3.86
C LEU A 169 -9.81 2.18 -4.82
N SER A 170 -10.71 1.91 -5.75
CA SER A 170 -11.29 2.90 -6.67
C SER A 170 -12.77 2.64 -6.81
N ALA A 171 -13.59 3.69 -6.79
CA ALA A 171 -15.04 3.54 -6.95
C ALA A 171 -15.65 4.71 -7.72
N THR A 172 -16.80 4.44 -8.31
CA THR A 172 -17.61 5.44 -9.01
C THR A 172 -19.05 5.43 -8.47
N PRO A 173 -19.72 6.59 -8.44
CA PRO A 173 -21.13 6.63 -8.07
C PRO A 173 -21.98 5.87 -9.10
N ARG A 174 -23.01 5.18 -8.62
CA ARG A 174 -24.05 4.51 -9.42
C ARG A 174 -25.28 5.38 -9.48
N PHE A 175 -25.90 5.42 -10.65
CA PHE A 175 -27.10 6.22 -10.88
C PHE A 175 -28.26 5.32 -11.34
N ASN A 176 -29.45 5.66 -10.92
CA ASN A 176 -30.68 5.05 -11.45
C ASN A 176 -31.06 5.64 -12.84
N ALA A 177 -32.11 5.13 -13.46
CA ALA A 177 -32.61 5.63 -14.75
C ALA A 177 -33.07 7.11 -14.72
N SER A 178 -33.35 7.66 -13.54
CA SER A 178 -33.74 9.05 -13.33
C SER A 178 -32.53 9.97 -13.11
N GLY A 179 -31.30 9.43 -13.08
CA GLY A 179 -30.07 10.19 -12.85
C GLY A 179 -29.77 10.47 -11.37
N GLU A 180 -30.48 9.83 -10.44
CA GLU A 180 -30.24 9.94 -9.01
C GLU A 180 -29.19 8.92 -8.56
N VAL A 181 -28.32 9.29 -7.63
CA VAL A 181 -27.32 8.38 -7.04
C VAL A 181 -28.02 7.31 -6.24
N ILE A 182 -27.62 6.05 -6.42
CA ILE A 182 -28.16 4.88 -5.70
C ILE A 182 -27.09 4.13 -4.91
N GLY A 183 -25.83 4.63 -4.88
CA GLY A 183 -24.71 4.00 -4.20
C GLY A 183 -23.42 4.12 -4.99
N TYR A 184 -22.46 3.26 -4.69
CA TYR A 184 -21.17 3.21 -5.36
C TYR A 184 -20.85 1.80 -5.86
N LEU A 185 -20.12 1.75 -6.99
CA LEU A 185 -19.48 0.53 -7.51
C LEU A 185 -17.98 0.71 -7.41
N GLY A 186 -17.31 -0.19 -6.71
CA GLY A 186 -15.88 -0.12 -6.48
C GLY A 186 -15.13 -1.38 -6.90
N VAL A 187 -13.83 -1.19 -7.15
CA VAL A 187 -12.87 -2.26 -7.40
C VAL A 187 -11.65 -2.08 -6.52
N GLY A 188 -11.10 -3.18 -6.03
CA GLY A 188 -9.85 -3.24 -5.27
C GLY A 188 -8.78 -4.00 -6.04
N THR A 189 -7.62 -3.40 -6.19
CA THR A 189 -6.46 -4.03 -6.83
C THR A 189 -5.39 -4.34 -5.80
N ASN A 190 -4.90 -5.56 -5.77
CA ASN A 190 -3.82 -5.97 -4.87
C ASN A 190 -2.47 -5.41 -5.33
N VAL A 191 -1.98 -4.41 -4.62
CA VAL A 191 -0.70 -3.74 -4.88
C VAL A 191 0.40 -4.18 -3.90
N THR A 192 0.17 -5.22 -3.10
CA THR A 192 1.10 -5.71 -2.07
C THR A 192 2.49 -5.97 -2.64
N ARG A 193 2.57 -6.76 -3.72
CA ARG A 193 3.85 -7.08 -4.36
C ARG A 193 4.58 -5.83 -4.86
N ARG A 194 3.84 -4.85 -5.40
CA ARG A 194 4.41 -3.58 -5.89
C ARG A 194 5.01 -2.77 -4.74
N ILE A 195 4.26 -2.60 -3.65
CA ILE A 195 4.70 -1.85 -2.47
C ILE A 195 5.90 -2.54 -1.80
N GLU A 196 5.86 -3.86 -1.61
CA GLU A 196 6.97 -4.62 -1.05
C GLU A 196 8.22 -4.56 -1.93
N ALA A 197 8.07 -4.68 -3.26
CA ALA A 197 9.19 -4.56 -4.19
C ALA A 197 9.78 -3.14 -4.15
N GLN A 198 8.95 -2.11 -4.14
CA GLN A 198 9.39 -0.72 -4.02
C GLN A 198 10.09 -0.46 -2.69
N GLY A 199 9.56 -1.01 -1.57
CA GLY A 199 10.21 -0.94 -0.26
C GLY A 199 11.57 -1.64 -0.25
N ARG A 200 11.69 -2.84 -0.85
CA ARG A 200 12.99 -3.53 -1.00
C ARG A 200 13.98 -2.73 -1.85
N LEU A 201 13.54 -2.21 -2.98
CA LEU A 201 14.40 -1.36 -3.84
C LEU A 201 14.90 -0.13 -3.09
N ARG A 202 14.03 0.56 -2.34
CA ARG A 202 14.41 1.69 -1.52
C ARG A 202 15.40 1.27 -0.42
N HIS A 203 15.13 0.16 0.25
CA HIS A 203 16.05 -0.36 1.28
C HIS A 203 17.43 -0.67 0.70
N MET A 204 17.50 -1.34 -0.47
CA MET A 204 18.77 -1.61 -1.17
C MET A 204 19.47 -0.33 -1.64
N ALA A 205 18.72 0.69 -2.03
CA ALA A 205 19.28 1.98 -2.44
C ALA A 205 19.84 2.79 -1.27
N GLU A 206 19.32 2.61 -0.05
CA GLU A 206 19.66 3.41 1.12
C GLU A 206 20.55 2.68 2.15
N HIS A 207 20.68 1.34 2.06
CA HIS A 207 21.44 0.54 3.03
C HIS A 207 22.59 -0.23 2.40
N ASP A 208 23.67 -0.44 3.16
CA ASP A 208 24.75 -1.35 2.83
C ASP A 208 24.27 -2.80 2.99
N ILE A 209 24.35 -3.59 1.92
CA ILE A 209 23.79 -4.94 1.87
C ILE A 209 24.46 -5.87 2.87
N LEU A 210 25.76 -5.68 3.13
CA LEU A 210 26.52 -6.54 4.05
C LEU A 210 26.14 -6.25 5.50
N THR A 211 26.18 -4.98 5.89
CA THR A 211 26.07 -4.58 7.32
C THR A 211 24.68 -4.14 7.73
N GLY A 212 23.81 -3.79 6.74
CA GLY A 212 22.48 -3.24 6.96
C GLY A 212 22.49 -1.84 7.60
N LEU A 213 23.64 -1.15 7.72
CA LEU A 213 23.71 0.26 8.07
C LEU A 213 23.29 1.11 6.86
N ALA A 214 23.07 2.41 7.04
CA ALA A 214 22.92 3.30 5.92
C ALA A 214 24.17 3.20 5.00
N ASN A 215 23.96 3.30 3.69
CA ASN A 215 25.07 3.32 2.74
C ASN A 215 25.56 4.74 2.47
N ARG A 216 26.60 4.89 1.64
CA ARG A 216 27.16 6.19 1.25
C ARG A 216 26.12 7.17 0.69
N TYR A 217 25.18 6.67 -0.11
CA TYR A 217 24.12 7.49 -0.71
C TYR A 217 23.17 8.06 0.36
N ALA A 218 22.67 7.20 1.24
CA ALA A 218 21.79 7.62 2.33
C ALA A 218 22.51 8.56 3.30
N PHE A 219 23.82 8.30 3.57
CA PHE A 219 24.64 9.19 4.37
C PHE A 219 24.71 10.60 3.78
N GLN A 220 25.05 10.72 2.49
CA GLN A 220 25.18 12.03 1.84
C GLN A 220 23.88 12.84 1.85
N ASN A 221 22.75 12.19 1.62
CA ASN A 221 21.46 12.86 1.63
C ASN A 221 21.02 13.31 3.03
N ARG A 222 21.30 12.52 4.05
CA ARG A 222 20.83 12.81 5.41
C ARG A 222 21.73 13.81 6.15
N ILE A 223 23.04 13.68 6.03
CA ILE A 223 23.99 14.56 6.74
C ILE A 223 23.84 16.03 6.35
N GLU A 224 23.49 16.32 5.08
CA GLU A 224 23.23 17.69 4.63
C GLU A 224 22.06 18.31 5.41
N THR A 225 20.99 17.54 5.61
CA THR A 225 19.81 17.97 6.37
C THR A 225 20.15 18.15 7.85
N ASP A 226 20.85 17.18 8.45
CA ASP A 226 21.21 17.21 9.87
C ASP A 226 22.13 18.43 10.19
N VAL A 227 23.12 18.69 9.33
CA VAL A 227 24.03 19.83 9.49
C VAL A 227 23.33 21.17 9.23
N SER A 228 22.41 21.21 8.25
CA SER A 228 21.65 22.45 7.95
C SER A 228 20.66 22.81 9.07
N ALA A 229 20.16 21.81 9.78
CA ALA A 229 19.25 21.98 10.91
C ALA A 229 20.00 22.30 12.24
N SER A 230 21.33 22.08 12.29
CA SER A 230 22.11 22.35 13.50
C SER A 230 22.24 23.85 13.77
N ASP A 231 22.08 24.26 15.02
CA ASP A 231 22.25 25.60 15.54
C ASP A 231 23.11 25.58 16.81
N GLU A 232 23.15 26.70 17.55
CA GLU A 232 23.98 26.80 18.78
C GLU A 232 23.44 25.91 19.91
N ASP A 233 22.17 25.53 19.89
CA ASP A 233 21.52 24.72 20.93
C ASP A 233 21.41 23.24 20.53
N ASP A 234 21.43 22.93 19.22
CA ASP A 234 21.27 21.55 18.67
C ASP A 234 22.48 21.19 17.77
N ASN A 235 23.62 20.94 18.41
CA ASN A 235 24.86 20.58 17.71
C ASN A 235 24.82 19.14 17.20
N VAL A 236 25.41 18.94 16.03
CA VAL A 236 25.60 17.62 15.42
C VAL A 236 27.07 17.28 15.37
N ALA A 237 27.47 16.09 15.79
CA ALA A 237 28.85 15.64 15.61
C ALA A 237 28.91 14.46 14.62
N LEU A 238 29.94 14.53 13.77
CA LEU A 238 30.31 13.49 12.84
C LEU A 238 31.58 12.78 13.34
N LEU A 239 31.49 11.47 13.48
CA LEU A 239 32.56 10.59 13.87
C LEU A 239 32.95 9.72 12.67
N ALA A 240 34.08 9.99 12.03
CA ALA A 240 34.67 9.15 10.99
C ALA A 240 35.41 7.99 11.65
N VAL A 241 35.06 6.76 11.31
CA VAL A 241 35.59 5.54 11.92
C VAL A 241 36.20 4.63 10.84
N ASP A 242 37.41 4.16 11.09
CA ASP A 242 38.16 3.28 10.20
C ASP A 242 38.74 2.11 11.01
N LEU A 243 38.63 0.90 10.48
CA LEU A 243 39.13 -0.30 11.14
C LEU A 243 40.63 -0.47 10.89
N ASP A 244 41.41 -0.46 11.97
CA ASP A 244 42.83 -0.59 11.89
C ASP A 244 43.26 -1.95 11.34
N ASN A 245 44.12 -1.94 10.32
CA ASN A 245 44.71 -3.14 9.71
C ASN A 245 43.67 -4.15 9.15
N PHE A 246 42.45 -3.72 8.79
CA PHE A 246 41.41 -4.61 8.25
C PHE A 246 41.87 -5.41 7.02
N LYS A 247 42.70 -4.81 6.14
CA LYS A 247 43.28 -5.50 4.99
C LYS A 247 44.10 -6.72 5.42
N ALA A 248 44.93 -6.64 6.47
CA ALA A 248 45.71 -7.74 6.96
C ALA A 248 44.83 -8.90 7.48
N ILE A 249 43.65 -8.61 8.03
CA ILE A 249 42.69 -9.62 8.44
C ILE A 249 42.13 -10.34 7.22
N ASN A 250 41.74 -9.61 6.16
CA ASN A 250 41.31 -10.22 4.89
C ASN A 250 42.41 -11.08 4.27
N ASP A 251 43.65 -10.60 4.24
CA ASP A 251 44.78 -11.30 3.63
C ASP A 251 45.14 -12.58 4.43
N THR A 252 44.91 -12.61 5.76
CA THR A 252 45.25 -13.74 6.63
C THR A 252 44.10 -14.76 6.74
N TYR A 253 42.86 -14.30 6.89
CA TYR A 253 41.70 -15.16 7.23
C TYR A 253 40.66 -15.25 6.10
N GLY A 254 40.91 -14.54 4.99
CA GLY A 254 40.03 -14.50 3.82
C GLY A 254 38.88 -13.49 3.95
N HIS A 255 38.33 -13.11 2.81
CA HIS A 255 37.25 -12.10 2.71
C HIS A 255 35.99 -12.46 3.50
N GLN A 256 35.69 -13.77 3.63
CA GLN A 256 34.53 -14.21 4.39
C GLN A 256 34.64 -13.93 5.89
N ALA A 257 35.87 -14.01 6.44
CA ALA A 257 36.13 -13.60 7.82
C ALA A 257 36.05 -12.06 7.98
N GLY A 258 36.56 -11.31 6.99
CA GLY A 258 36.41 -9.86 6.95
C GLY A 258 34.96 -9.40 6.87
N ASP A 259 34.14 -10.02 6.02
CA ASP A 259 32.71 -9.73 5.94
C ASP A 259 31.96 -10.01 7.25
N THR A 260 32.31 -11.10 7.93
CA THR A 260 31.78 -11.42 9.26
C THR A 260 32.20 -10.38 10.30
N LEU A 261 33.47 -9.93 10.26
CA LEU A 261 33.98 -8.87 11.13
C LEU A 261 33.22 -7.57 10.90
N LEU A 262 33.03 -7.13 9.65
CA LEU A 262 32.27 -5.92 9.31
C LEU A 262 30.83 -5.96 9.84
N ASN A 263 30.16 -7.11 9.77
CA ASN A 263 28.85 -7.30 10.37
C ASN A 263 28.86 -7.16 11.90
N LEU A 264 29.86 -7.71 12.57
CA LEU A 264 30.02 -7.60 14.03
C LEU A 264 30.35 -6.17 14.46
N VAL A 265 31.19 -5.48 13.69
CA VAL A 265 31.47 -4.05 13.85
C VAL A 265 30.19 -3.23 13.77
N ALA A 266 29.42 -3.39 12.70
CA ALA A 266 28.15 -2.70 12.53
C ALA A 266 27.17 -2.96 13.69
N LYS A 267 27.13 -4.19 14.19
CA LYS A 267 26.32 -4.54 15.37
C LYS A 267 26.79 -3.78 16.62
N ARG A 268 28.10 -3.68 16.86
CA ARG A 268 28.65 -2.94 18.00
C ARG A 268 28.40 -1.44 17.87
N ILE A 269 28.55 -0.86 16.67
CA ILE A 269 28.22 0.53 16.42
C ILE A 269 26.75 0.80 16.80
N ARG A 270 25.79 -0.02 16.29
CA ARG A 270 24.38 0.12 16.66
C ARG A 270 24.09 0.02 18.15
N GLN A 271 24.88 -0.76 18.90
CA GLN A 271 24.70 -0.86 20.36
C GLN A 271 25.18 0.37 21.13
N VAL A 272 26.10 1.11 20.54
CA VAL A 272 26.65 2.35 21.13
C VAL A 272 25.78 3.56 20.76
N THR A 273 25.25 3.62 19.55
CA THR A 273 24.34 4.68 19.06
C THR A 273 22.98 4.62 19.75
N ARG A 274 22.36 5.77 20.06
CA ARG A 274 21.10 5.89 20.81
C ARG A 274 20.21 7.00 20.26
N GLY A 275 18.90 6.86 20.45
CA GLY A 275 17.93 7.90 20.14
C GLY A 275 17.95 8.31 18.68
N LYS A 276 18.31 9.56 18.42
CA LYS A 276 18.40 10.15 17.07
C LYS A 276 19.71 9.82 16.35
N ASP A 277 20.72 9.26 17.05
CA ASP A 277 22.01 8.89 16.46
C ASP A 277 21.81 7.86 15.35
N TRP A 278 22.68 7.92 14.35
CA TRP A 278 22.67 6.93 13.28
C TRP A 278 24.07 6.69 12.72
N ALA A 279 24.22 5.57 12.01
CA ALA A 279 25.47 5.16 11.46
C ALA A 279 25.35 4.73 10.01
N ALA A 280 26.42 4.91 9.25
CA ALA A 280 26.54 4.45 7.87
C ALA A 280 27.88 3.73 7.64
N ARG A 281 27.91 2.87 6.61
CA ARG A 281 29.14 2.34 6.05
C ARG A 281 29.37 2.99 4.69
N LEU A 282 30.51 3.65 4.54
CA LEU A 282 30.85 4.37 3.31
C LEU A 282 31.50 3.47 2.26
N GLY A 283 32.08 2.35 2.67
CA GLY A 283 32.72 1.33 1.82
C GLY A 283 33.92 0.71 2.52
N GLY A 284 34.33 -0.48 2.10
CA GLY A 284 35.48 -1.16 2.73
C GLY A 284 35.35 -1.25 4.24
N ASP A 285 36.30 -0.69 4.97
CA ASP A 285 36.42 -0.61 6.42
C ASP A 285 36.03 0.76 7.02
N GLU A 286 35.47 1.67 6.17
CA GLU A 286 35.09 3.03 6.56
C GLU A 286 33.63 3.06 7.05
N PHE A 287 33.43 3.54 8.26
CA PHE A 287 32.13 3.81 8.88
C PHE A 287 32.03 5.26 9.32
N VAL A 288 30.81 5.74 9.45
CA VAL A 288 30.53 7.05 10.07
C VAL A 288 29.42 6.89 11.09
N VAL A 289 29.51 7.66 12.16
CA VAL A 289 28.46 7.81 13.15
C VAL A 289 28.11 9.28 13.25
N VAL A 290 26.81 9.58 13.21
CA VAL A 290 26.29 10.93 13.42
C VAL A 290 25.56 10.92 14.75
N THR A 291 25.92 11.81 15.65
CA THR A 291 25.30 11.97 16.96
C THR A 291 24.70 13.36 17.08
N HIS A 292 23.51 13.41 17.65
CA HIS A 292 22.71 14.61 17.86
C HIS A 292 22.69 14.99 19.34
N ASP A 293 22.11 16.14 19.63
CA ASP A 293 21.98 16.67 21.00
C ASP A 293 23.35 16.77 21.73
N VAL A 294 24.39 17.20 21.00
CA VAL A 294 25.75 17.34 21.51
C VAL A 294 25.92 18.72 22.14
N ALA A 295 25.86 18.81 23.46
CA ALA A 295 25.97 20.10 24.15
C ALA A 295 27.33 20.79 23.95
N ASN A 296 28.40 19.99 23.78
CA ASN A 296 29.76 20.51 23.54
C ASN A 296 30.62 19.43 22.85
N PRO A 297 31.76 19.79 22.22
CA PRO A 297 32.62 18.79 21.54
C PRO A 297 33.11 17.66 22.43
N MET A 298 33.19 17.85 23.75
CA MET A 298 33.63 16.81 24.68
C MET A 298 32.62 15.67 24.76
N ASP A 299 31.30 15.94 24.59
CA ASP A 299 30.28 14.90 24.55
C ASP A 299 30.46 14.00 23.32
N ALA A 300 30.83 14.58 22.16
CA ALA A 300 31.20 13.83 20.98
C ALA A 300 32.45 12.97 21.19
N CYS A 301 33.45 13.52 21.93
CA CYS A 301 34.65 12.77 22.32
C CYS A 301 34.31 11.57 23.22
N LEU A 302 33.35 11.72 24.15
CA LEU A 302 32.89 10.60 24.99
C LEU A 302 32.23 9.50 24.14
N MET A 303 31.45 9.88 23.12
CA MET A 303 30.91 8.92 22.18
C MET A 303 32.04 8.21 21.41
N ALA A 304 33.01 8.91 20.89
CA ALA A 304 34.18 8.38 20.21
C ALA A 304 34.95 7.39 21.09
N ALA A 305 35.23 7.75 22.37
CA ALA A 305 35.88 6.85 23.33
C ALA A 305 35.08 5.54 23.55
N ARG A 306 33.76 5.64 23.65
CA ARG A 306 32.88 4.48 23.78
C ARG A 306 32.94 3.60 22.51
N LEU A 307 32.98 4.19 21.32
CA LEU A 307 33.13 3.47 20.06
C LEU A 307 34.48 2.75 20.00
N VAL A 308 35.60 3.45 20.24
CA VAL A 308 36.94 2.84 20.28
C VAL A 308 36.96 1.64 21.24
N THR A 309 36.48 1.84 22.49
CA THR A 309 36.42 0.78 23.49
C THR A 309 35.56 -0.42 23.05
N ALA A 310 34.38 -0.17 22.45
CA ALA A 310 33.49 -1.24 22.01
C ALA A 310 34.06 -2.01 20.82
N LEU A 311 34.71 -1.30 19.89
CA LEU A 311 35.27 -1.91 18.67
C LEU A 311 36.58 -2.65 18.94
N SER A 312 37.35 -2.30 20.01
CA SER A 312 38.59 -2.98 20.38
C SER A 312 38.37 -4.31 21.12
N ARG A 313 37.14 -4.65 21.50
CA ARG A 313 36.85 -5.97 22.13
C ARG A 313 37.09 -7.10 21.15
N PRO A 314 37.58 -8.30 21.61
CA PRO A 314 37.77 -9.44 20.73
C PRO A 314 36.53 -9.84 19.95
N TYR A 315 36.71 -10.37 18.74
CA TYR A 315 35.65 -10.85 17.86
C TYR A 315 35.74 -12.37 17.71
N GLN A 316 34.64 -13.08 17.97
CA GLN A 316 34.56 -14.54 17.79
C GLN A 316 34.06 -14.84 16.37
N ILE A 317 34.90 -15.39 15.52
CA ILE A 317 34.60 -15.65 14.10
C ILE A 317 35.08 -17.06 13.74
N GLY A 318 34.13 -17.96 13.43
CA GLY A 318 34.45 -19.31 13.00
C GLY A 318 35.27 -20.14 14.05
N GLY A 319 35.10 -19.84 15.35
CA GLY A 319 35.85 -20.48 16.44
C GLY A 319 37.23 -19.85 16.71
N LEU A 320 37.59 -18.80 15.95
CA LEU A 320 38.82 -18.03 16.18
C LEU A 320 38.47 -16.73 16.91
N GLU A 321 39.41 -16.31 17.79
CA GLU A 321 39.35 -14.98 18.40
C GLU A 321 40.23 -14.01 17.61
N LEU A 322 39.59 -13.00 16.99
CA LEU A 322 40.28 -11.97 16.21
C LEU A 322 40.29 -10.64 16.97
N HIS A 323 41.40 -9.93 16.86
CA HIS A 323 41.57 -8.58 17.40
C HIS A 323 41.61 -7.58 16.24
N CYS A 324 40.70 -6.61 16.29
CA CYS A 324 40.65 -5.48 15.38
C CYS A 324 40.30 -4.24 16.18
N THR A 325 41.07 -3.19 16.02
CA THR A 325 40.79 -1.89 16.64
C THR A 325 40.24 -0.91 15.63
N ALA A 326 39.86 0.27 16.06
CA ALA A 326 39.39 1.34 15.18
C ALA A 326 39.99 2.68 15.60
N SER A 327 40.29 3.48 14.61
CA SER A 327 40.64 4.90 14.77
C SER A 327 39.41 5.75 14.47
N VAL A 328 39.22 6.86 15.22
CA VAL A 328 38.04 7.71 15.11
C VAL A 328 38.45 9.17 15.01
N GLY A 329 37.97 9.87 13.97
CA GLY A 329 38.09 11.34 13.87
C GLY A 329 36.77 12.01 14.19
N VAL A 330 36.76 13.06 14.95
CA VAL A 330 35.55 13.75 15.45
C VAL A 330 35.52 15.19 14.94
N ALA A 331 34.40 15.62 14.38
CA ALA A 331 34.12 17.01 14.04
C ALA A 331 32.67 17.38 14.39
N CYS A 332 32.44 18.61 14.82
CA CYS A 332 31.14 19.12 15.27
C CYS A 332 30.65 20.28 14.40
N ALA A 333 29.37 20.27 14.07
CA ALA A 333 28.66 21.40 13.47
C ALA A 333 27.79 22.06 14.56
N PRO A 334 27.68 23.41 14.55
CA PRO A 334 28.27 24.36 13.61
C PRO A 334 29.72 24.79 13.96
N ILE A 335 30.34 24.26 15.02
CA ILE A 335 31.62 24.71 15.59
C ILE A 335 32.78 24.61 14.58
N HIS A 336 32.98 23.42 13.97
CA HIS A 336 34.07 23.17 13.03
C HIS A 336 33.65 23.39 11.58
N ALA A 337 32.35 23.28 11.29
CA ALA A 337 31.80 23.46 9.93
C ALA A 337 30.30 23.70 9.96
N ARG A 338 29.81 24.46 8.96
CA ARG A 338 28.37 24.74 8.75
C ARG A 338 27.80 24.07 7.52
N ASN A 339 28.52 23.14 6.92
CA ASN A 339 28.05 22.31 5.82
C ASN A 339 28.67 20.91 5.91
N ALA A 340 27.95 19.92 5.39
CA ALA A 340 28.33 18.52 5.51
C ALA A 340 29.65 18.17 4.85
N ARG A 341 29.99 18.79 3.70
CA ARG A 341 31.25 18.56 2.99
C ARG A 341 32.45 18.97 3.83
N THR A 342 32.40 20.14 4.44
CA THR A 342 33.49 20.66 5.30
C THR A 342 33.57 19.86 6.59
N LEU A 343 32.43 19.51 7.20
CA LEU A 343 32.36 18.68 8.40
C LEU A 343 33.03 17.32 8.20
N MET A 344 32.70 16.65 7.08
CA MET A 344 33.35 15.39 6.71
C MET A 344 34.86 15.53 6.56
N LYS A 345 35.32 16.59 5.88
CA LYS A 345 36.75 16.87 5.73
C LYS A 345 37.48 17.11 7.07
N CYS A 346 36.84 17.82 8.02
CA CYS A 346 37.37 18.01 9.36
C CYS A 346 37.48 16.67 10.11
N ALA A 347 36.46 15.84 10.05
CA ALA A 347 36.50 14.52 10.68
C ALA A 347 37.56 13.59 10.06
N ASP A 348 37.74 13.62 8.72
CA ASP A 348 38.79 12.85 8.03
C ASP A 348 40.19 13.29 8.42
N LEU A 349 40.43 14.60 8.60
CA LEU A 349 41.71 15.12 9.06
C LEU A 349 42.00 14.64 10.51
N ALA A 350 41.03 14.73 11.41
CA ALA A 350 41.17 14.22 12.77
C ALA A 350 41.39 12.70 12.79
N LEU A 351 40.73 11.94 11.89
CA LEU A 351 40.95 10.50 11.73
C LEU A 351 42.37 10.18 11.26
N TYR A 352 42.91 10.98 10.34
CA TYR A 352 44.30 10.83 9.90
C TYR A 352 45.29 11.05 11.05
N GLU A 353 45.06 12.05 11.91
CA GLU A 353 45.85 12.29 13.13
C GLU A 353 45.73 11.10 14.10
N ALA A 354 44.53 10.56 14.36
CA ALA A 354 44.33 9.40 15.19
C ALA A 354 45.12 8.16 14.69
N LYS A 355 45.20 7.96 13.38
CA LYS A 355 46.03 6.91 12.77
C LYS A 355 47.52 7.16 12.93
N GLY A 356 47.94 8.43 12.86
CA GLY A 356 49.32 8.86 13.08
C GLY A 356 49.79 8.66 14.51
N ASP A 357 48.94 8.86 15.49
CA ASP A 357 49.21 8.75 16.93
C ASP A 357 49.24 7.30 17.48
N GLY A 358 49.30 6.32 16.58
CA GLY A 358 49.44 4.90 16.96
C GLY A 358 48.15 4.10 16.83
N ARG A 359 47.12 4.64 16.26
CA ARG A 359 45.80 3.98 16.05
C ARG A 359 45.05 3.66 17.37
N SER A 360 43.93 2.95 17.28
CA SER A 360 43.11 2.54 18.44
C SER A 360 42.77 3.70 19.38
N CYS A 361 42.55 4.87 18.82
CA CYS A 361 42.27 6.11 19.56
C CYS A 361 41.30 6.98 18.77
N TYR A 362 40.93 8.11 19.36
CA TYR A 362 40.17 9.14 18.66
C TYR A 362 40.92 10.48 18.72
N ARG A 363 40.60 11.37 17.76
CA ARG A 363 41.03 12.78 17.76
C ARG A 363 39.83 13.67 17.45
N LEU A 364 39.76 14.79 18.17
CA LEU A 364 38.86 15.89 17.84
C LEU A 364 39.58 16.79 16.84
N PHE A 365 38.89 17.23 15.81
CA PHE A 365 39.43 18.22 14.89
C PHE A 365 39.70 19.51 15.62
N GLU A 366 40.94 20.02 15.52
CA GLU A 366 41.37 21.30 16.08
C GLU A 366 41.57 22.31 14.95
N THR A 367 41.01 23.51 15.13
CA THR A 367 41.29 24.60 14.19
C THR A 367 42.73 25.08 14.38
N PRO A 368 43.40 25.61 13.34
CA PRO A 368 44.77 26.13 13.47
C PRO A 368 44.96 27.22 14.56
N SER A 369 43.86 27.89 14.94
CA SER A 369 43.84 28.84 16.05
C SER A 369 43.91 28.18 17.43
N ASP A 370 43.34 26.98 17.58
CA ASP A 370 43.29 26.27 18.87
C ASP A 370 44.66 25.66 19.22
N SER A 371 45.37 25.16 18.21
CA SER A 371 46.72 24.62 18.34
C SER A 371 47.73 25.70 18.79
N ALA A 372 47.49 26.99 18.47
CA ALA A 372 48.36 28.09 18.89
C ALA A 372 48.09 28.54 20.32
N MET A 373 46.92 28.31 20.90
CA MET A 373 46.59 28.62 22.30
C MET A 373 47.07 27.55 23.29
N ALA A 374 47.23 26.29 22.85
CA ALA A 374 47.70 25.20 23.71
C ALA A 374 49.23 25.22 23.95
N LEU A 375 49.98 26.08 23.26
CA LEU A 375 51.44 26.20 23.36
C LEU A 375 51.91 27.44 24.16
N ASN A 376 50.98 28.20 24.75
CA ASN A 376 51.25 29.30 25.68
C ASN A 376 50.64 28.98 27.06
#